data_5409d7045b8652f2fb0b02fa32cc1ea6
#
_entry.id   5409d7045b8652f2fb0b02fa32cc1ea6
#
_cell.length_a   1.000
_cell.length_b   1.000
_cell.length_c   1.000
_cell.angle_alpha   90.00
_cell.angle_beta   90.00
_cell.angle_gamma   90.00
#
_symmetry.space_group_name_H-M   'P 1'
#
loop_
_entity.id
_entity.type
_entity.pdbx_description
1 polymer ?
#
loop_
_entity_poly.entity_id
_entity_poly.type
_entity_poly.pdbx_seq_one_letter_code
_entity_poly.pdbx_strand_id
1 'polypeptide(L)'
;MSRGLGDVYKRQGDDGVENLEIGKETAEAMAYFEFQQYVKAHKDLGVLLTVCSKNEEENALAGLSHPEGVLRPDDFVAIKANWLPKDKNIVDTAEELNILSEAFVFVDDNPAEREIVREQLGGTAVPEIGEVTDYIRVLDRSGYFETVTLSEDDLKRNDMYRANAQRAKAQSRFADYHDYLLSLEMTAEIGDFPPLYLQRITQLTNKSNQFNLTTKRYTAEQMEAVYNSCLLYTSDAADELD
;
A
#
# COMPACT_ATOMS: atom_id res chain seq x y z
N MET A 1 5.61 -3.92 0.35
CA MET A 1 6.05 -2.97 1.37
C MET A 1 5.26 -1.68 1.16
N SER A 2 4.56 -1.21 2.18
CA SER A 2 3.80 0.03 2.14
C SER A 2 4.56 1.09 2.93
N ARG A 3 4.51 2.35 2.52
CA ARG A 3 5.36 3.40 3.08
C ARG A 3 4.65 4.74 3.06
N GLY A 4 4.53 5.36 4.24
CA GLY A 4 3.90 6.67 4.41
C GLY A 4 4.89 7.80 4.18
N LEU A 5 4.42 8.88 3.60
CA LEU A 5 5.14 10.12 3.39
C LEU A 5 4.41 11.25 4.13
N GLY A 6 5.07 11.81 5.13
CA GLY A 6 4.69 13.09 5.71
C GLY A 6 5.19 14.23 4.82
N ASP A 7 4.55 15.35 4.90
CA ASP A 7 4.77 16.63 4.22
C ASP A 7 5.64 16.62 2.94
N VAL A 8 4.94 16.53 1.81
CA VAL A 8 5.53 16.59 0.46
C VAL A 8 5.70 18.05 -0.01
N TYR A 9 5.18 19.02 0.75
CA TYR A 9 5.14 20.44 0.40
C TYR A 9 5.65 21.32 1.54
N LYS A 10 6.44 22.32 1.21
CA LYS A 10 6.82 23.37 2.16
C LYS A 10 5.76 24.46 2.16
N ARG A 11 5.21 24.69 3.25
CA ARG A 11 4.42 25.70 3.96
C ARG A 11 3.12 25.11 4.50
N GLN A 12 3.01 25.28 5.80
CA GLN A 12 1.81 24.93 6.55
C GLN A 12 0.65 25.81 6.09
N GLY A 13 -0.53 25.25 6.02
CA GLY A 13 -1.74 25.81 5.45
C GLY A 13 -2.31 27.09 6.05
N ASP A 14 -1.57 27.81 6.88
CA ASP A 14 -1.99 29.09 7.42
C ASP A 14 -1.97 30.22 6.37
N ASP A 15 -1.24 30.04 5.25
CA ASP A 15 -1.07 31.06 4.20
C ASP A 15 -1.88 30.80 2.93
N GLY A 16 -2.69 29.72 2.89
CA GLY A 16 -3.51 29.33 1.73
C GLY A 16 -2.72 28.62 0.61
N VAL A 17 -3.44 27.88 -0.22
CA VAL A 17 -2.89 27.06 -1.33
C VAL A 17 -2.19 27.93 -2.40
N GLU A 18 -2.57 29.20 -2.50
CA GLU A 18 -2.04 30.14 -3.51
C GLU A 18 -0.56 30.53 -3.27
N ASN A 19 -0.01 30.28 -2.08
CA ASN A 19 1.36 30.61 -1.71
C ASN A 19 2.28 29.37 -1.58
N LEU A 20 1.84 28.21 -2.08
CA LEU A 20 2.66 27.00 -2.07
C LEU A 20 3.77 27.11 -3.14
N GLU A 21 5.02 26.99 -2.71
CA GLU A 21 6.17 26.81 -3.62
C GLU A 21 6.29 25.34 -4.01
N ILE A 22 5.74 24.96 -5.15
CA ILE A 22 5.64 23.57 -5.61
C ILE A 22 6.51 23.30 -6.84
N GLY A 23 7.03 24.34 -7.47
CA GLY A 23 7.69 24.26 -8.76
C GLY A 23 9.21 24.31 -8.67
N LYS A 24 9.79 25.05 -9.62
CA LYS A 24 11.25 25.15 -9.82
C LYS A 24 11.77 26.56 -9.52
N GLU A 25 11.03 27.35 -8.76
CA GLU A 25 11.29 28.76 -8.53
C GLU A 25 12.47 28.99 -7.61
N THR A 26 12.66 28.11 -6.62
CA THR A 26 13.76 28.20 -5.66
C THR A 26 14.53 26.87 -5.62
N ALA A 27 15.77 26.89 -5.09
CA ALA A 27 16.56 25.67 -4.89
C ALA A 27 15.87 24.67 -3.96
N GLU A 28 15.13 25.17 -2.98
CA GLU A 28 14.40 24.35 -2.04
C GLU A 28 13.15 23.72 -2.69
N ALA A 29 12.36 24.52 -3.42
CA ALA A 29 11.23 24.02 -4.19
C ALA A 29 11.65 22.93 -5.21
N MET A 30 12.82 23.13 -5.84
CA MET A 30 13.41 22.15 -6.74
C MET A 30 13.75 20.83 -6.03
N ALA A 31 14.30 20.90 -4.80
CA ALA A 31 14.59 19.71 -4.02
C ALA A 31 13.33 18.92 -3.64
N TYR A 32 12.24 19.62 -3.29
CA TYR A 32 10.92 18.97 -3.07
C TYR A 32 10.38 18.37 -4.38
N PHE A 33 10.52 19.05 -5.50
CA PHE A 33 10.10 18.54 -6.80
C PHE A 33 10.86 17.24 -7.16
N GLU A 34 12.18 17.21 -6.99
CA GLU A 34 13.01 16.03 -7.22
C GLU A 34 12.63 14.89 -6.26
N PHE A 35 12.36 15.22 -5.00
CA PHE A 35 11.89 14.25 -4.02
C PHE A 35 10.54 13.63 -4.42
N GLN A 36 9.59 14.42 -4.91
CA GLN A 36 8.33 13.91 -5.44
C GLN A 36 8.55 12.96 -6.63
N GLN A 37 9.48 13.30 -7.53
CA GLN A 37 9.82 12.41 -8.66
C GLN A 37 10.42 11.09 -8.18
N TYR A 38 11.31 11.13 -7.19
CA TYR A 38 11.89 9.94 -6.57
C TYR A 38 10.80 9.04 -5.96
N VAL A 39 9.90 9.62 -5.21
CA VAL A 39 8.78 8.90 -4.59
C VAL A 39 7.86 8.29 -5.65
N LYS A 40 7.56 9.04 -6.71
CA LYS A 40 6.71 8.55 -7.81
C LYS A 40 7.35 7.37 -8.55
N ALA A 41 8.67 7.42 -8.76
CA ALA A 41 9.40 6.29 -9.35
C ALA A 41 9.28 5.02 -8.48
N HIS A 42 9.32 5.15 -7.15
CA HIS A 42 9.12 4.02 -6.25
C HIS A 42 7.69 3.48 -6.26
N LYS A 43 6.69 4.35 -6.43
CA LYS A 43 5.31 3.91 -6.67
C LYS A 43 5.20 3.02 -7.90
N ASP A 44 5.86 3.41 -8.99
CA ASP A 44 5.85 2.64 -10.24
C ASP A 44 6.56 1.26 -10.08
N LEU A 45 7.40 1.13 -9.06
CA LEU A 45 8.00 -0.14 -8.63
C LEU A 45 7.15 -0.91 -7.60
N GLY A 46 5.90 -0.49 -7.37
CA GLY A 46 4.96 -1.17 -6.47
C GLY A 46 5.03 -0.74 -5.01
N VAL A 47 5.75 0.32 -4.66
CA VAL A 47 5.69 0.91 -3.33
C VAL A 47 4.36 1.63 -3.16
N LEU A 48 3.62 1.32 -2.09
CA LEU A 48 2.37 2.00 -1.77
C LEU A 48 2.67 3.36 -1.13
N LEU A 49 2.05 4.40 -1.62
CA LEU A 49 2.18 5.75 -1.07
C LEU A 49 0.99 6.08 -0.18
N THR A 50 1.26 6.68 0.98
CA THR A 50 0.24 7.19 1.89
C THR A 50 0.61 8.58 2.36
N VAL A 51 -0.37 9.41 2.67
CA VAL A 51 -0.18 10.72 3.30
C VAL A 51 -0.62 10.65 4.75
N CYS A 52 0.20 11.20 5.64
CA CYS A 52 -0.11 11.41 7.04
C CYS A 52 0.28 12.84 7.41
N SER A 53 -0.69 13.76 7.41
CA SER A 53 -0.46 15.19 7.59
C SER A 53 -1.37 15.76 8.68
N LYS A 54 -0.84 16.69 9.49
CA LYS A 54 -1.63 17.53 10.40
C LYS A 54 -2.14 18.75 9.63
N ASN A 55 -3.24 18.58 8.90
CA ASN A 55 -3.87 19.61 8.08
C ASN A 55 -5.36 19.30 7.90
N GLU A 56 -6.12 20.26 7.42
CA GLU A 56 -7.46 20.00 6.91
C GLU A 56 -7.38 19.22 5.59
N GLU A 57 -8.26 18.24 5.42
CA GLU A 57 -8.24 17.35 4.25
C GLU A 57 -8.37 18.11 2.94
N GLU A 58 -9.24 19.14 2.90
CA GLU A 58 -9.44 19.98 1.72
C GLU A 58 -8.15 20.69 1.29
N ASN A 59 -7.38 21.21 2.26
CA ASN A 59 -6.11 21.88 1.98
C ASN A 59 -5.05 20.91 1.48
N ALA A 60 -4.97 19.72 2.08
CA ALA A 60 -4.04 18.68 1.64
C ALA A 60 -4.35 18.21 0.22
N LEU A 61 -5.63 17.98 -0.11
CA LEU A 61 -6.07 17.60 -1.46
C LEU A 61 -5.85 18.72 -2.48
N ALA A 62 -6.10 19.97 -2.10
CA ALA A 62 -5.84 21.11 -2.96
C ALA A 62 -4.33 21.25 -3.28
N GLY A 63 -3.45 21.09 -2.27
CA GLY A 63 -2.00 21.06 -2.48
C GLY A 63 -1.56 19.93 -3.41
N LEU A 64 -2.05 18.71 -3.19
CA LEU A 64 -1.77 17.55 -4.06
C LEU A 64 -2.34 17.70 -5.48
N SER A 65 -3.34 18.56 -5.67
CA SER A 65 -3.95 18.82 -6.98
C SER A 65 -3.29 19.96 -7.73
N HIS A 66 -2.27 20.62 -7.15
CA HIS A 66 -1.62 21.76 -7.79
C HIS A 66 -1.00 21.38 -9.15
N PRO A 67 -1.19 22.18 -10.22
CA PRO A 67 -0.76 21.81 -11.59
C PRO A 67 0.72 21.46 -11.72
N GLU A 68 1.58 22.12 -10.98
CA GLU A 68 3.04 21.93 -11.01
C GLU A 68 3.54 20.79 -10.12
N GLY A 69 2.68 20.21 -9.26
CA GLY A 69 3.03 19.04 -8.42
C GLY A 69 3.27 17.80 -9.28
N VAL A 70 4.20 16.94 -8.87
CA VAL A 70 4.50 15.65 -9.52
C VAL A 70 3.55 14.57 -9.02
N LEU A 71 3.33 14.54 -7.70
CA LEU A 71 2.40 13.62 -7.06
C LEU A 71 0.98 14.19 -7.07
N ARG A 72 0.01 13.31 -7.29
CA ARG A 72 -1.42 13.62 -7.35
C ARG A 72 -2.19 12.83 -6.29
N PRO A 73 -3.39 13.25 -5.89
CA PRO A 73 -4.20 12.45 -4.94
C PRO A 73 -4.32 10.99 -5.35
N ASP A 74 -4.43 10.74 -6.65
CA ASP A 74 -4.51 9.37 -7.20
C ASP A 74 -3.21 8.58 -7.10
N ASP A 75 -2.11 9.15 -6.75
CA ASP A 75 -0.86 8.42 -6.50
C ASP A 75 -0.85 7.73 -5.14
N PHE A 76 -1.74 8.12 -4.24
CA PHE A 76 -1.81 7.61 -2.88
C PHE A 76 -2.93 6.57 -2.70
N VAL A 77 -2.67 5.52 -1.95
CA VAL A 77 -3.65 4.50 -1.59
C VAL A 77 -4.46 4.88 -0.36
N ALA A 78 -3.91 5.77 0.50
CA ALA A 78 -4.60 6.35 1.64
C ALA A 78 -4.08 7.77 1.91
N ILE A 79 -4.99 8.69 2.25
CA ILE A 79 -4.68 10.07 2.63
C ILE A 79 -5.33 10.31 3.99
N LYS A 80 -4.51 10.53 5.02
CA LYS A 80 -4.92 10.90 6.38
C LYS A 80 -4.43 12.33 6.66
N ALA A 81 -5.26 13.31 6.35
CA ALA A 81 -5.03 14.71 6.68
C ALA A 81 -6.03 15.12 7.76
N ASN A 82 -5.58 15.17 8.99
CA ASN A 82 -6.37 15.48 10.17
C ASN A 82 -5.45 15.87 11.33
N TRP A 83 -6.03 16.27 12.46
CA TRP A 83 -5.29 16.72 13.65
C TRP A 83 -4.99 15.60 14.68
N LEU A 84 -5.24 14.34 14.32
CA LEU A 84 -4.87 13.21 15.17
C LEU A 84 -3.34 13.00 15.18
N PRO A 85 -2.81 12.36 16.24
CA PRO A 85 -1.40 11.96 16.27
C PRO A 85 -1.03 11.09 15.06
N LYS A 86 0.15 11.33 14.48
CA LYS A 86 0.59 10.66 13.25
C LYS A 86 0.78 9.14 13.46
N ASP A 87 1.20 8.69 14.64
CA ASP A 87 1.28 7.28 15.01
C ASP A 87 -0.09 6.59 14.90
N LYS A 88 -1.18 7.24 15.34
CA LYS A 88 -2.55 6.71 15.21
C LYS A 88 -2.98 6.61 13.75
N ASN A 89 -2.71 7.66 12.96
CA ASN A 89 -3.00 7.64 11.53
C ASN A 89 -2.24 6.53 10.78
N ILE A 90 -0.99 6.22 11.18
CA ILE A 90 -0.23 5.10 10.62
C ILE A 90 -0.89 3.77 10.96
N VAL A 91 -1.31 3.57 12.22
CA VAL A 91 -2.01 2.35 12.65
C VAL A 91 -3.31 2.18 11.88
N ASP A 92 -4.15 3.21 11.82
CA ASP A 92 -5.43 3.18 11.08
C ASP A 92 -5.20 2.88 9.58
N THR A 93 -4.14 3.44 8.99
CA THR A 93 -3.79 3.16 7.60
C THR A 93 -3.30 1.72 7.42
N ALA A 94 -2.53 1.20 8.37
CA ALA A 94 -2.07 -0.18 8.37
C ALA A 94 -3.25 -1.16 8.43
N GLU A 95 -4.23 -0.91 9.29
CA GLU A 95 -5.46 -1.69 9.39
C GLU A 95 -6.30 -1.60 8.10
N GLU A 96 -6.51 -0.38 7.57
CA GLU A 96 -7.26 -0.15 6.32
C GLU A 96 -6.65 -0.92 5.14
N LEU A 97 -5.33 -0.95 5.06
CA LEU A 97 -4.59 -1.63 4.00
C LEU A 97 -4.30 -3.10 4.30
N ASN A 98 -4.68 -3.59 5.50
CA ASN A 98 -4.37 -4.94 5.98
C ASN A 98 -2.88 -5.31 5.86
N ILE A 99 -2.03 -4.42 6.35
CA ILE A 99 -0.57 -4.56 6.42
C ILE A 99 -0.08 -4.22 7.83
N LEU A 100 1.15 -4.61 8.16
CA LEU A 100 1.74 -4.29 9.46
C LEU A 100 2.33 -2.87 9.46
N SER A 101 2.31 -2.21 10.62
CA SER A 101 2.94 -0.88 10.79
C SER A 101 4.45 -0.92 10.53
N GLU A 102 5.11 -2.05 10.79
CA GLU A 102 6.52 -2.28 10.49
C GLU A 102 6.85 -2.26 8.99
N ALA A 103 5.83 -2.39 8.13
CA ALA A 103 6.02 -2.27 6.68
C ALA A 103 6.09 -0.81 6.20
N PHE A 104 5.89 0.17 7.08
CA PHE A 104 5.97 1.59 6.73
C PHE A 104 7.38 2.14 6.89
N VAL A 105 7.72 3.10 6.03
CA VAL A 105 8.80 4.06 6.24
C VAL A 105 8.14 5.42 6.41
N PHE A 106 8.23 5.98 7.60
CA PHE A 106 7.66 7.27 7.94
C PHE A 106 8.70 8.37 7.73
N VAL A 107 8.40 9.28 6.81
CA VAL A 107 9.25 10.43 6.46
C VAL A 107 8.51 11.70 6.85
N ASP A 108 9.13 12.52 7.66
CA ASP A 108 8.54 13.74 8.20
C ASP A 108 9.65 14.76 8.49
N ASP A 109 9.48 16.01 8.14
CA ASP A 109 10.45 17.07 8.39
C ASP A 109 10.53 17.46 9.89
N ASN A 110 9.42 17.30 10.61
CA ASN A 110 9.35 17.63 12.03
C ASN A 110 10.01 16.52 12.90
N PRO A 111 11.14 16.81 13.57
CA PRO A 111 11.82 15.82 14.40
C PRO A 111 10.98 15.34 15.58
N ALA A 112 10.06 16.17 16.11
CA ALA A 112 9.17 15.77 17.21
C ALA A 112 8.14 14.74 16.75
N GLU A 113 7.59 14.85 15.54
CA GLU A 113 6.69 13.86 14.98
C GLU A 113 7.42 12.53 14.70
N ARG A 114 8.66 12.61 14.18
CA ARG A 114 9.49 11.42 14.00
C ARG A 114 9.77 10.68 15.30
N GLU A 115 10.07 11.42 16.38
CA GLU A 115 10.35 10.81 17.68
C GLU A 115 9.10 10.13 18.26
N ILE A 116 7.93 10.78 18.19
CA ILE A 116 6.66 10.19 18.63
C ILE A 116 6.40 8.87 17.90
N VAL A 117 6.53 8.85 16.56
CA VAL A 117 6.30 7.62 15.78
C VAL A 117 7.32 6.54 16.15
N ARG A 118 8.58 6.89 16.35
CA ARG A 118 9.64 5.96 16.74
C ARG A 118 9.39 5.33 18.10
N GLU A 119 8.93 6.12 19.08
CA GLU A 119 8.61 5.63 20.42
C GLU A 119 7.33 4.78 20.45
N GLN A 120 6.29 5.20 19.74
CA GLN A 120 4.99 4.54 19.77
C GLN A 120 4.91 3.33 18.83
N LEU A 121 5.65 3.34 17.74
CA LEU A 121 5.63 2.30 16.70
C LEU A 121 7.04 1.76 16.45
N GLY A 122 7.61 1.07 17.45
CA GLY A 122 9.00 0.64 17.47
C GLY A 122 9.48 -0.24 16.30
N GLY A 123 8.57 -0.74 15.45
CA GLY A 123 8.89 -1.50 14.24
C GLY A 123 8.84 -0.68 12.95
N THR A 124 8.20 0.50 12.96
CA THR A 124 8.11 1.40 11.81
C THR A 124 9.47 2.05 11.54
N ALA A 125 9.94 1.99 10.31
CA ALA A 125 11.19 2.65 9.93
C ALA A 125 11.00 4.18 9.90
N VAL A 126 11.82 4.89 10.68
CA VAL A 126 11.80 6.36 10.78
C VAL A 126 13.20 6.89 10.47
N PRO A 127 13.53 7.19 9.20
CA PRO A 127 14.84 7.68 8.81
C PRO A 127 15.16 9.04 9.43
N GLU A 128 16.43 9.23 9.77
CA GLU A 128 16.94 10.54 10.20
C GLU A 128 17.18 11.42 8.97
N ILE A 129 16.22 12.25 8.67
CA ILE A 129 16.29 13.24 7.59
C ILE A 129 16.59 14.63 8.17
N GLY A 130 17.39 15.40 7.44
CA GLY A 130 17.71 16.78 7.74
C GLY A 130 16.98 17.74 6.79
N GLU A 131 17.77 18.44 5.99
CA GLU A 131 17.25 19.32 4.93
C GLU A 131 16.69 18.47 3.77
N VAL A 132 15.72 19.01 3.04
CA VAL A 132 15.06 18.32 1.93
C VAL A 132 16.04 17.83 0.84
N THR A 133 17.15 18.53 0.66
CA THR A 133 18.25 18.16 -0.26
C THR A 133 18.90 16.82 0.09
N ASP A 134 18.75 16.35 1.32
CA ASP A 134 19.31 15.09 1.80
C ASP A 134 18.32 13.93 1.77
N TYR A 135 17.02 14.17 1.59
CA TYR A 135 15.97 13.15 1.71
C TYR A 135 16.23 11.95 0.79
N ILE A 136 16.44 12.19 -0.49
CA ILE A 136 16.71 11.13 -1.47
C ILE A 136 17.92 10.32 -1.05
N ARG A 137 19.02 11.00 -0.71
CA ARG A 137 20.28 10.36 -0.33
C ARG A 137 20.14 9.49 0.92
N VAL A 138 19.41 9.96 1.92
CA VAL A 138 19.17 9.22 3.17
C VAL A 138 18.31 7.99 2.91
N LEU A 139 17.21 8.15 2.19
CA LEU A 139 16.29 7.04 1.89
C LEU A 139 16.94 5.98 1.01
N ASP A 140 17.66 6.38 -0.02
CA ASP A 140 18.33 5.49 -0.95
C ASP A 140 19.42 4.66 -0.24
N ARG A 141 20.28 5.31 0.55
CA ARG A 141 21.33 4.62 1.32
C ARG A 141 20.80 3.69 2.41
N SER A 142 19.59 3.93 2.90
CA SER A 142 18.98 3.08 3.93
C SER A 142 18.43 1.77 3.38
N GLY A 143 18.36 1.60 2.05
CA GLY A 143 17.97 0.36 1.41
C GLY A 143 16.52 -0.08 1.68
N TYR A 144 15.66 0.81 2.19
CA TYR A 144 14.28 0.43 2.54
C TYR A 144 13.45 -0.07 1.36
N PHE A 145 13.82 0.33 0.15
CA PHE A 145 13.06 0.08 -1.07
C PHE A 145 13.70 -0.97 -1.97
N GLU A 146 14.84 -1.52 -1.59
CA GLU A 146 15.51 -2.54 -2.38
C GLU A 146 14.69 -3.83 -2.45
N THR A 147 14.58 -4.37 -3.65
CA THR A 147 13.92 -5.65 -3.91
C THR A 147 14.88 -6.55 -4.67
N VAL A 148 14.94 -7.83 -4.31
CA VAL A 148 15.79 -8.82 -4.99
C VAL A 148 15.22 -9.15 -6.37
N THR A 149 13.90 -9.19 -6.51
CA THR A 149 13.18 -9.47 -7.75
C THR A 149 11.89 -8.65 -7.79
N LEU A 150 11.58 -8.10 -8.96
CA LEU A 150 10.31 -7.44 -9.23
C LEU A 150 9.43 -8.38 -10.04
N SER A 151 8.25 -8.72 -9.50
CA SER A 151 7.25 -9.51 -10.23
C SER A 151 6.22 -8.58 -10.88
N GLU A 152 5.49 -9.07 -11.87
CA GLU A 152 4.35 -8.34 -12.45
C GLU A 152 3.28 -8.01 -11.40
N ASP A 153 3.09 -8.88 -10.40
CA ASP A 153 2.17 -8.63 -9.30
C ASP A 153 2.62 -7.44 -8.43
N ASP A 154 3.94 -7.25 -8.26
CA ASP A 154 4.48 -6.10 -7.52
C ASP A 154 4.21 -4.80 -8.26
N LEU A 155 4.35 -4.76 -9.57
CA LEU A 155 4.06 -3.59 -10.40
C LEU A 155 2.58 -3.21 -10.35
N LYS A 156 1.67 -4.20 -10.25
CA LYS A 156 0.21 -3.99 -10.17
C LYS A 156 -0.29 -3.74 -8.75
N ARG A 157 0.58 -3.72 -7.75
CA ARG A 157 0.20 -3.66 -6.32
C ARG A 157 -0.64 -2.42 -6.01
N ASN A 158 -0.27 -1.26 -6.49
CA ASN A 158 -1.01 -0.01 -6.29
C ASN A 158 -2.45 -0.10 -6.80
N ASP A 159 -2.66 -0.66 -7.99
CA ASP A 159 -3.99 -0.82 -8.57
C ASP A 159 -4.84 -1.81 -7.78
N MET A 160 -4.23 -2.89 -7.28
CA MET A 160 -4.92 -3.88 -6.44
C MET A 160 -5.38 -3.27 -5.11
N TYR A 161 -4.55 -2.48 -4.43
CA TYR A 161 -4.92 -1.81 -3.18
C TYR A 161 -6.00 -0.75 -3.39
N ARG A 162 -5.94 0.02 -4.48
CA ARG A 162 -7.02 0.94 -4.84
C ARG A 162 -8.34 0.23 -5.10
N ALA A 163 -8.32 -0.85 -5.86
CA ALA A 163 -9.52 -1.64 -6.11
C ALA A 163 -10.11 -2.18 -4.81
N ASN A 164 -9.25 -2.60 -3.86
CA ASN A 164 -9.69 -3.06 -2.54
C ASN A 164 -10.31 -1.92 -1.71
N ALA A 165 -9.69 -0.74 -1.70
CA ALA A 165 -10.25 0.43 -1.01
C ALA A 165 -11.61 0.85 -1.59
N GLN A 166 -11.77 0.80 -2.92
CA GLN A 166 -13.06 1.05 -3.58
C GLN A 166 -14.12 0.01 -3.21
N ARG A 167 -13.73 -1.28 -3.13
CA ARG A 167 -14.63 -2.35 -2.69
C ARG A 167 -15.07 -2.16 -1.24
N ALA A 168 -14.16 -1.80 -0.34
CA ALA A 168 -14.49 -1.51 1.06
C ALA A 168 -15.47 -0.34 1.18
N LYS A 169 -15.26 0.74 0.43
CA LYS A 169 -16.21 1.87 0.35
C LYS A 169 -17.56 1.47 -0.26
N ALA A 170 -17.57 0.59 -1.26
CA ALA A 170 -18.81 0.09 -1.83
C ALA A 170 -19.57 -0.78 -0.83
N GLN A 171 -18.86 -1.69 -0.14
CA GLN A 171 -19.43 -2.54 0.90
C GLN A 171 -20.09 -1.74 2.02
N SER A 172 -19.47 -0.64 2.49
CA SER A 172 -20.01 0.19 3.57
C SER A 172 -21.33 0.88 3.24
N ARG A 173 -21.76 0.88 1.97
CA ARG A 173 -23.05 1.43 1.53
C ARG A 173 -24.22 0.44 1.68
N PHE A 174 -23.91 -0.83 1.90
CA PHE A 174 -24.90 -1.88 2.08
C PHE A 174 -25.12 -2.16 3.57
N ALA A 175 -26.37 -2.32 3.97
CA ALA A 175 -26.72 -2.69 5.35
C ALA A 175 -26.44 -4.18 5.62
N ASP A 176 -26.51 -5.03 4.59
CA ASP A 176 -26.25 -6.46 4.65
C ASP A 176 -25.10 -6.84 3.71
N TYR A 177 -24.19 -7.67 4.23
CA TYR A 177 -23.06 -8.20 3.46
C TYR A 177 -23.49 -9.11 2.31
N HIS A 178 -24.60 -9.83 2.49
CA HIS A 178 -25.16 -10.70 1.45
C HIS A 178 -25.62 -9.89 0.23
N ASP A 179 -26.33 -8.78 0.46
CA ASP A 179 -26.76 -7.88 -0.61
C ASP A 179 -25.58 -7.27 -1.36
N TYR A 180 -24.49 -6.94 -0.65
CA TYR A 180 -23.25 -6.49 -1.27
C TYR A 180 -22.67 -7.58 -2.17
N LEU A 181 -22.58 -8.84 -1.72
CA LEU A 181 -22.05 -9.94 -2.53
C LEU A 181 -22.90 -10.17 -3.79
N LEU A 182 -24.23 -10.11 -3.68
CA LEU A 182 -25.12 -10.22 -4.84
C LEU A 182 -24.90 -9.08 -5.84
N SER A 183 -24.65 -7.86 -5.36
CA SER A 183 -24.40 -6.70 -6.23
C SER A 183 -23.11 -6.79 -7.05
N LEU A 184 -22.18 -7.66 -6.65
CA LEU A 184 -20.93 -7.88 -7.38
C LEU A 184 -21.12 -8.76 -8.62
N GLU A 185 -22.26 -9.43 -8.78
CA GLU A 185 -22.58 -10.33 -9.91
C GLU A 185 -21.42 -11.30 -10.23
N MET A 186 -20.75 -11.80 -9.16
CA MET A 186 -19.58 -12.67 -9.33
C MET A 186 -19.98 -13.99 -9.95
N THR A 187 -19.20 -14.42 -10.94
CA THR A 187 -19.30 -15.74 -11.53
C THR A 187 -18.04 -16.54 -11.25
N ALA A 188 -18.17 -17.84 -11.00
CA ALA A 188 -17.04 -18.73 -10.80
C ALA A 188 -17.12 -19.88 -11.80
N GLU A 189 -15.97 -20.21 -12.40
CA GLU A 189 -15.76 -21.42 -13.15
C GLU A 189 -15.01 -22.41 -12.26
N ILE A 190 -15.63 -23.55 -11.97
CA ILE A 190 -15.05 -24.59 -11.11
C ILE A 190 -14.79 -25.82 -11.98
N GLY A 191 -13.58 -26.31 -11.96
CA GLY A 191 -13.18 -27.47 -12.77
C GLY A 191 -11.92 -28.13 -12.23
N ASP A 192 -11.56 -29.25 -12.85
CA ASP A 192 -10.36 -30.01 -12.51
C ASP A 192 -9.08 -29.17 -12.69
N PHE A 193 -7.98 -29.59 -12.06
CA PHE A 193 -6.66 -29.02 -12.25
C PHE A 193 -6.15 -29.25 -13.69
N PRO A 194 -6.20 -28.29 -14.60
CA PRO A 194 -5.56 -28.45 -15.90
C PRO A 194 -4.04 -28.33 -15.76
N PRO A 195 -3.24 -29.21 -16.39
CA PRO A 195 -1.78 -29.16 -16.33
C PRO A 195 -1.20 -27.78 -16.68
N LEU A 196 -1.85 -27.07 -17.60
CA LEU A 196 -1.46 -25.72 -18.03
C LEU A 196 -1.41 -24.71 -16.88
N TYR A 197 -2.23 -24.87 -15.85
CA TYR A 197 -2.30 -23.94 -14.72
C TYR A 197 -1.58 -24.42 -13.46
N LEU A 198 -0.93 -25.59 -13.50
CA LEU A 198 -0.32 -26.22 -12.33
C LEU A 198 0.70 -25.29 -11.65
N GLN A 199 1.53 -24.59 -12.42
CA GLN A 199 2.49 -23.64 -11.90
C GLN A 199 1.80 -22.46 -11.19
N ARG A 200 0.73 -21.94 -11.76
CA ARG A 200 -0.05 -20.83 -11.16
C ARG A 200 -0.79 -21.29 -9.90
N ILE A 201 -1.34 -22.48 -9.91
CA ILE A 201 -2.00 -23.09 -8.75
C ILE A 201 -0.99 -23.25 -7.60
N THR A 202 0.21 -23.78 -7.88
CA THR A 202 1.30 -23.89 -6.91
C THR A 202 1.64 -22.53 -6.30
N GLN A 203 1.78 -21.51 -7.13
CA GLN A 203 2.10 -20.16 -6.70
C GLN A 203 1.00 -19.59 -5.78
N LEU A 204 -0.28 -19.72 -6.16
CA LEU A 204 -1.41 -19.24 -5.38
C LEU A 204 -1.53 -19.97 -4.05
N THR A 205 -1.39 -21.29 -4.03
CA THR A 205 -1.40 -22.11 -2.80
C THR A 205 -0.30 -21.67 -1.85
N ASN A 206 0.88 -21.32 -2.37
CA ASN A 206 2.00 -20.86 -1.55
C ASN A 206 1.87 -19.40 -1.08
N LYS A 207 1.13 -18.56 -1.78
CA LYS A 207 0.90 -17.14 -1.41
C LYS A 207 -0.31 -16.96 -0.49
N SER A 208 -1.30 -17.86 -0.53
CA SER A 208 -2.53 -17.74 0.26
C SER A 208 -2.38 -18.40 1.63
N ASN A 209 -2.71 -17.64 2.69
CA ASN A 209 -2.86 -18.16 4.05
C ASN A 209 -4.33 -18.23 4.49
N GLN A 210 -5.19 -17.42 3.89
CA GLN A 210 -6.55 -17.19 4.37
C GLN A 210 -7.43 -18.43 4.34
N PHE A 211 -7.25 -19.31 3.34
CA PHE A 211 -7.98 -20.56 3.22
C PHE A 211 -7.06 -21.80 3.31
N ASN A 212 -5.81 -21.63 3.71
CA ASN A 212 -4.85 -22.71 3.88
C ASN A 212 -4.73 -23.04 5.38
N LEU A 213 -5.65 -23.86 5.87
CA LEU A 213 -5.73 -24.23 7.30
C LEU A 213 -4.46 -24.89 7.84
N THR A 214 -3.71 -25.56 7.00
CA THR A 214 -2.47 -26.27 7.40
C THR A 214 -1.22 -25.46 7.15
N THR A 215 -1.32 -24.32 6.47
CA THR A 215 -0.20 -23.47 6.00
C THR A 215 0.87 -24.23 5.21
N LYS A 216 0.52 -25.42 4.68
CA LYS A 216 1.43 -26.26 3.92
C LYS A 216 1.82 -25.56 2.62
N ARG A 217 3.10 -25.62 2.31
CA ARG A 217 3.68 -25.10 1.07
C ARG A 217 4.14 -26.25 0.20
N TYR A 218 4.03 -26.09 -1.12
CA TYR A 218 4.35 -27.12 -2.09
C TYR A 218 5.39 -26.60 -3.08
N THR A 219 6.38 -27.44 -3.41
CA THR A 219 7.19 -27.22 -4.62
C THR A 219 6.38 -27.55 -5.87
N ALA A 220 6.87 -27.14 -7.05
CA ALA A 220 6.21 -27.48 -8.32
C ALA A 220 6.11 -29.01 -8.50
N GLU A 221 7.18 -29.74 -8.14
CA GLU A 221 7.24 -31.21 -8.23
C GLU A 221 6.24 -31.89 -7.27
N GLN A 222 6.12 -31.34 -6.05
CA GLN A 222 5.13 -31.84 -5.08
C GLN A 222 3.70 -31.60 -5.57
N MET A 223 3.42 -30.45 -6.18
CA MET A 223 2.10 -30.15 -6.74
C MET A 223 1.79 -31.02 -7.95
N GLU A 224 2.78 -31.32 -8.77
CA GLU A 224 2.63 -32.29 -9.86
C GLU A 224 2.34 -33.71 -9.33
N ALA A 225 2.99 -34.10 -8.25
CA ALA A 225 2.68 -35.38 -7.59
C ALA A 225 1.26 -35.39 -7.01
N VAL A 226 0.77 -34.28 -6.45
CA VAL A 226 -0.63 -34.14 -6.01
C VAL A 226 -1.59 -34.25 -7.18
N TYR A 227 -1.30 -33.56 -8.28
CA TYR A 227 -2.11 -33.67 -9.51
C TYR A 227 -2.22 -35.09 -10.05
N ASN A 228 -1.10 -35.85 -10.06
CA ASN A 228 -1.05 -37.21 -10.52
C ASN A 228 -1.58 -38.24 -9.50
N SER A 229 -1.92 -37.81 -8.29
CA SER A 229 -2.41 -38.68 -7.22
C SER A 229 -3.93 -38.79 -7.30
N CYS A 230 -4.43 -39.97 -7.69
CA CYS A 230 -5.87 -40.27 -7.70
C CYS A 230 -6.53 -40.29 -6.29
N LEU A 231 -5.77 -40.06 -5.20
CA LEU A 231 -6.24 -40.11 -3.81
C LEU A 231 -6.58 -38.76 -3.23
N LEU A 232 -6.21 -37.68 -3.90
CA LEU A 232 -6.53 -36.32 -3.47
C LEU A 232 -7.69 -35.79 -4.32
N TYR A 233 -8.89 -36.30 -4.03
CA TYR A 233 -10.10 -35.56 -4.37
C TYR A 233 -10.21 -34.35 -3.45
N THR A 234 -10.45 -33.19 -4.02
CA THR A 234 -11.15 -32.13 -3.28
C THR A 234 -12.53 -32.71 -3.02
N SER A 235 -12.78 -33.18 -1.80
CA SER A 235 -14.10 -33.65 -1.43
C SER A 235 -15.07 -32.52 -1.65
N ASP A 236 -16.09 -32.78 -2.45
CA ASP A 236 -17.21 -31.91 -2.57
C ASP A 236 -17.86 -31.84 -1.19
N ALA A 237 -17.91 -30.65 -0.59
CA ALA A 237 -18.57 -30.43 0.70
C ALA A 237 -20.08 -30.69 0.65
N ALA A 238 -20.62 -31.07 -0.49
CA ALA A 238 -22.02 -31.47 -0.68
C ALA A 238 -22.32 -32.92 -0.32
N ASP A 239 -21.30 -33.79 -0.24
CA ASP A 239 -21.52 -35.23 0.04
C ASP A 239 -21.58 -35.56 1.56
N GLU A 240 -21.40 -34.58 2.46
CA GLU A 240 -21.45 -34.81 3.92
C GLU A 240 -22.80 -34.41 4.59
N LEU A 241 -23.86 -34.21 3.81
CA LEU A 241 -25.18 -33.82 4.31
C LEU A 241 -26.29 -34.88 4.12
N ASP A 242 -25.93 -36.13 4.00
CA ASP A 242 -26.91 -37.27 4.06
C ASP A 242 -26.84 -38.01 5.40
#